data_78f6bdb585d34c12096892324c8adefd
#
_entry.id   78f6bdb585d34c12096892324c8adefd
#
_cell.length_a   1.000
_cell.length_b   1.000
_cell.length_c   1.000
_cell.angle_alpha   90.00
_cell.angle_beta   90.00
_cell.angle_gamma   90.00
#
_symmetry.space_group_name_H-M   'P 1'
#
loop_
_entity.id
_entity.type
_entity.pdbx_description
1 polymer ?
#
loop_
_entity_poly.entity_id
_entity_poly.type
_entity_poly.pdbx_seq_one_letter_code
_entity_poly.pdbx_strand_id
1 'polypeptide(L)'
;KPPLFKEQVPDKARLIQYIQDLPIVGIHAKWGNGKSFLWENLRSDLQAQFEIVQIDLLACDLDQIEAFLIRELEKVLERGQIYPENAHYLKAQLGKNSALEKLGGIAGESGFSDTFDSLQQELERLPKKVLLNFEDIDRIRSEEVIQKIFAISEKLASDRVHVVFQYNKEALPGRLQEKEYLEKYVPFNVGLTPISFASLVGYFWDRFEMDGLPLKKDALSLIGVTRPSYETLNSAVGLDAKASFDLTSLVSIRKVQFYLEEVKVLLTSNEEFARQTNAETVAMVLLIKHFFREEYAALQAKTSPLRIFVFE
;
A
#
# COMPACT_ATOMS: atom_id res chain seq x y z
N LYS A 1 13.86 9.03 5.01
CA LYS A 1 12.45 8.93 5.39
C LYS A 1 11.61 9.46 4.24
N PRO A 2 10.58 8.74 3.76
CA PRO A 2 9.69 9.24 2.73
C PRO A 2 8.94 10.48 3.25
N PRO A 3 8.49 11.38 2.36
CA PRO A 3 7.77 12.57 2.79
C PRO A 3 6.41 12.20 3.36
N LEU A 4 5.96 12.96 4.35
CA LEU A 4 4.57 12.95 4.75
C LEU A 4 3.83 14.03 3.96
N PHE A 5 2.88 13.64 3.13
CA PHE A 5 2.07 14.59 2.38
C PHE A 5 1.08 15.30 3.31
N LYS A 6 0.85 16.59 3.05
CA LYS A 6 0.00 17.45 3.89
C LYS A 6 -1.41 16.88 4.07
N GLU A 7 -1.94 16.23 3.04
CA GLU A 7 -3.27 15.59 3.06
C GLU A 7 -3.35 14.46 4.09
N GLN A 8 -2.23 13.77 4.33
CA GLN A 8 -2.15 12.61 5.22
C GLN A 8 -1.67 12.94 6.64
N VAL A 9 -1.39 14.20 6.95
CA VAL A 9 -1.00 14.63 8.32
C VAL A 9 -2.09 14.31 9.35
N PRO A 10 -3.39 14.60 9.09
CA PRO A 10 -4.46 14.23 10.02
C PRO A 10 -4.62 12.72 10.18
N ASP A 11 -4.46 11.96 9.08
CA ASP A 11 -4.56 10.49 9.11
C ASP A 11 -3.43 9.90 9.97
N LYS A 12 -2.21 10.43 9.85
CA LYS A 12 -1.07 10.02 10.66
C LYS A 12 -1.35 10.23 12.16
N ALA A 13 -1.83 11.41 12.55
CA ALA A 13 -2.11 11.72 13.94
C ALA A 13 -3.18 10.78 14.53
N ARG A 14 -4.26 10.55 13.77
CA ARG A 14 -5.35 9.63 14.16
C ARG A 14 -4.85 8.19 14.27
N LEU A 15 -4.03 7.73 13.32
CA LEU A 15 -3.48 6.37 13.33
C LEU A 15 -2.53 6.14 14.50
N ILE A 16 -1.68 7.10 14.86
CA ILE A 16 -0.82 6.99 16.05
C ILE A 16 -1.69 6.76 17.29
N GLN A 17 -2.72 7.58 17.48
CA GLN A 17 -3.63 7.43 18.60
C GLN A 17 -4.32 6.06 18.60
N TYR A 18 -4.91 5.65 17.46
CA TYR A 18 -5.61 4.37 17.37
C TYR A 18 -4.67 3.17 17.61
N ILE A 19 -3.46 3.20 17.07
CA ILE A 19 -2.48 2.13 17.29
C ILE A 19 -2.03 2.05 18.74
N GLN A 20 -1.99 3.17 19.46
CA GLN A 20 -1.63 3.20 20.88
C GLN A 20 -2.75 2.69 21.79
N ASP A 21 -4.00 2.98 21.45
CA ASP A 21 -5.17 2.78 22.30
C ASP A 21 -5.97 1.50 21.96
N LEU A 22 -5.85 0.99 20.71
CA LEU A 22 -6.68 -0.09 20.21
C LEU A 22 -5.83 -1.30 19.78
N PRO A 23 -6.26 -2.52 20.14
CA PRO A 23 -5.47 -3.71 19.86
C PRO A 23 -5.44 -4.11 18.38
N ILE A 24 -6.48 -3.77 17.59
CA ILE A 24 -6.55 -4.09 16.16
C ILE A 24 -7.01 -2.88 15.36
N VAL A 25 -6.20 -2.46 14.38
CA VAL A 25 -6.46 -1.30 13.52
C VAL A 25 -6.25 -1.65 12.06
N GLY A 26 -7.16 -1.21 11.19
CA GLY A 26 -7.04 -1.31 9.74
C GLY A 26 -6.62 0.01 9.10
N ILE A 27 -5.70 -0.05 8.15
CA ILE A 27 -5.33 1.06 7.27
C ILE A 27 -5.70 0.67 5.85
N HIS A 28 -6.67 1.36 5.27
CA HIS A 28 -7.07 1.04 3.92
C HIS A 28 -6.93 2.21 2.96
N ALA A 29 -6.48 1.90 1.75
CA ALA A 29 -6.44 2.81 0.61
C ALA A 29 -6.26 2.03 -0.68
N LYS A 30 -6.61 2.64 -1.81
CA LYS A 30 -6.30 2.08 -3.14
C LYS A 30 -4.80 1.89 -3.32
N TRP A 31 -4.42 1.00 -4.22
CA TRP A 31 -3.01 0.79 -4.56
C TRP A 31 -2.38 2.08 -5.10
N GLY A 32 -1.20 2.40 -4.59
CA GLY A 32 -0.47 3.60 -4.96
C GLY A 32 -0.91 4.88 -4.23
N ASN A 33 -1.84 4.82 -3.28
CA ASN A 33 -2.28 5.99 -2.50
C ASN A 33 -1.46 6.24 -1.24
N GLY A 34 -0.22 5.73 -1.16
CA GLY A 34 0.73 6.12 -0.15
C GLY A 34 0.68 5.36 1.17
N LYS A 35 0.02 4.18 1.26
CA LYS A 35 0.05 3.35 2.48
C LYS A 35 1.47 3.15 3.00
N SER A 36 2.38 2.66 2.16
CA SER A 36 3.77 2.40 2.57
C SER A 36 4.53 3.68 2.94
N PHE A 37 4.26 4.81 2.26
CA PHE A 37 4.85 6.11 2.61
C PHE A 37 4.41 6.58 4.00
N LEU A 38 3.12 6.47 4.30
CA LEU A 38 2.58 6.81 5.60
C LEU A 38 3.08 5.85 6.67
N TRP A 39 3.12 4.54 6.37
CA TRP A 39 3.59 3.52 7.30
C TRP A 39 5.04 3.76 7.76
N GLU A 40 5.96 4.07 6.85
CA GLU A 40 7.33 4.41 7.21
C GLU A 40 7.44 5.64 8.13
N ASN A 41 6.50 6.59 7.97
CA ASN A 41 6.39 7.73 8.87
C ASN A 41 5.84 7.34 10.25
N LEU A 42 4.81 6.48 10.28
CA LEU A 42 4.24 5.94 11.53
C LEU A 42 5.25 5.09 12.29
N ARG A 43 5.92 4.17 11.59
CA ARG A 43 6.94 3.29 12.16
C ARG A 43 8.01 4.05 12.92
N SER A 44 8.51 5.12 12.34
CA SER A 44 9.53 5.98 12.97
C SER A 44 9.06 6.60 14.30
N ASP A 45 7.78 6.94 14.42
CA ASP A 45 7.24 7.56 15.62
C ASP A 45 6.83 6.50 16.67
N LEU A 46 6.40 5.33 16.23
CA LEU A 46 5.94 4.25 17.10
C LEU A 46 7.07 3.38 17.69
N GLN A 47 8.25 3.33 17.04
CA GLN A 47 9.38 2.50 17.47
C GLN A 47 9.91 2.80 18.89
N ALA A 48 9.58 3.97 19.46
CA ALA A 48 9.93 4.29 20.83
C ALA A 48 9.14 3.43 21.83
N GLN A 49 7.89 3.13 21.52
CA GLN A 49 6.94 2.43 22.41
C GLN A 49 6.75 0.97 22.01
N PHE A 50 6.90 0.65 20.73
CA PHE A 50 6.62 -0.67 20.16
C PHE A 50 7.87 -1.34 19.60
N GLU A 51 7.96 -2.65 19.82
CA GLU A 51 8.77 -3.55 18.99
C GLU A 51 7.93 -3.90 17.74
N ILE A 52 8.34 -3.39 16.60
CA ILE A 52 7.55 -3.50 15.35
C ILE A 52 7.98 -4.72 14.56
N VAL A 53 7.04 -5.60 14.32
CA VAL A 53 7.19 -6.84 13.52
C VAL A 53 6.50 -6.65 12.18
N GLN A 54 7.29 -6.61 11.14
CA GLN A 54 6.78 -6.56 9.77
C GLN A 54 6.50 -7.97 9.27
N ILE A 55 5.25 -8.26 8.95
CA ILE A 55 4.81 -9.55 8.42
C ILE A 55 4.61 -9.41 6.91
N ASP A 56 5.55 -9.96 6.15
CA ASP A 56 5.46 -10.03 4.69
C ASP A 56 4.73 -11.32 4.27
N LEU A 57 3.44 -11.19 4.02
CA LEU A 57 2.59 -12.32 3.63
C LEU A 57 2.91 -12.86 2.24
N LEU A 58 3.57 -12.08 1.38
CA LEU A 58 3.96 -12.55 0.05
C LEU A 58 5.20 -13.42 0.08
N ALA A 59 6.01 -13.29 1.11
CA ALA A 59 7.22 -14.09 1.32
C ALA A 59 6.96 -15.42 2.05
N CYS A 60 5.73 -15.66 2.54
CA CYS A 60 5.40 -16.88 3.25
C CYS A 60 4.64 -17.89 2.39
N ASP A 61 4.81 -19.18 2.71
CA ASP A 61 3.92 -20.22 2.25
C ASP A 61 2.61 -20.12 3.03
N LEU A 62 1.53 -19.72 2.34
CA LEU A 62 0.23 -19.46 2.96
C LEU A 62 -0.39 -20.72 3.58
N ASP A 63 -0.02 -21.92 3.11
CA ASP A 63 -0.44 -23.19 3.72
C ASP A 63 0.23 -23.42 5.07
N GLN A 64 1.30 -22.66 5.37
CA GLN A 64 2.06 -22.75 6.62
C GLN A 64 2.05 -21.44 7.41
N ILE A 65 1.00 -20.64 7.25
CA ILE A 65 0.92 -19.29 7.83
C ILE A 65 1.08 -19.30 9.36
N GLU A 66 0.54 -20.30 10.07
CA GLU A 66 0.70 -20.41 11.52
C GLU A 66 2.15 -20.64 11.92
N ALA A 67 2.81 -21.61 11.28
CA ALA A 67 4.21 -21.91 11.58
C ALA A 67 5.11 -20.71 11.24
N PHE A 68 4.79 -19.99 10.17
CA PHE A 68 5.49 -18.77 9.80
C PHE A 68 5.31 -17.67 10.87
N LEU A 69 4.09 -17.40 11.32
CA LEU A 69 3.82 -16.41 12.36
C LEU A 69 4.48 -16.78 13.69
N ILE A 70 4.40 -18.02 14.10
CA ILE A 70 5.08 -18.52 15.31
C ILE A 70 6.58 -18.21 15.23
N ARG A 71 7.23 -18.53 14.11
CA ARG A 71 8.67 -18.28 13.93
C ARG A 71 9.01 -16.80 13.99
N GLU A 72 8.21 -15.92 13.38
CA GLU A 72 8.46 -14.46 13.42
C GLU A 72 8.29 -13.91 14.84
N LEU A 73 7.32 -14.43 15.60
CA LEU A 73 7.11 -14.04 17.00
C LEU A 73 8.23 -14.57 17.92
N GLU A 74 8.71 -15.80 17.73
CA GLU A 74 9.86 -16.34 18.48
C GLU A 74 11.13 -15.50 18.26
N LYS A 75 11.38 -15.01 17.03
CA LYS A 75 12.49 -14.07 16.77
C LYS A 75 12.37 -12.77 17.56
N VAL A 76 11.16 -12.31 17.82
CA VAL A 76 10.92 -11.10 18.62
C VAL A 76 11.26 -11.37 20.09
N LEU A 77 10.83 -12.51 20.60
CA LEU A 77 11.13 -12.95 21.97
C LEU A 77 12.65 -13.12 22.17
N GLU A 78 13.33 -13.77 21.24
CA GLU A 78 14.80 -13.93 21.26
C GLU A 78 15.53 -12.59 21.30
N ARG A 79 15.10 -11.62 20.49
CA ARG A 79 15.67 -10.25 20.54
C ARG A 79 15.44 -9.56 21.88
N GLY A 80 14.31 -9.85 22.51
CA GLY A 80 14.00 -9.41 23.87
C GLY A 80 14.67 -10.22 24.98
N GLN A 81 15.53 -11.19 24.63
CA GLN A 81 16.18 -12.13 25.54
C GLN A 81 15.19 -13.00 26.32
N ILE A 82 14.00 -13.20 25.78
CA ILE A 82 13.00 -14.14 26.29
C ILE A 82 13.11 -15.41 25.44
N TYR A 83 13.51 -16.49 26.07
CA TYR A 83 13.63 -17.78 25.40
C TYR A 83 12.37 -18.58 25.72
N PRO A 84 11.57 -18.97 24.71
CA PRO A 84 10.36 -19.76 24.92
C PRO A 84 10.72 -21.08 25.63
N GLU A 85 10.03 -21.38 26.73
CA GLU A 85 10.22 -22.64 27.47
C GLU A 85 9.90 -23.87 26.61
N ASN A 86 9.07 -23.65 25.60
CA ASN A 86 8.71 -24.64 24.60
C ASN A 86 9.11 -24.10 23.23
N ALA A 87 9.90 -24.82 22.47
CA ALA A 87 10.20 -24.48 21.07
C ALA A 87 8.93 -24.63 20.22
N HIS A 88 8.05 -23.62 20.28
CA HIS A 88 6.72 -23.63 19.66
C HIS A 88 6.78 -23.88 18.15
N TYR A 89 7.78 -23.28 17.48
CA TYR A 89 8.00 -23.49 16.05
C TYR A 89 8.35 -24.96 15.72
N LEU A 90 9.22 -25.59 16.53
CA LEU A 90 9.56 -27.00 16.36
C LEU A 90 8.34 -27.90 16.59
N LYS A 91 7.49 -27.60 17.59
CA LYS A 91 6.23 -28.31 17.79
C LYS A 91 5.28 -28.14 16.63
N ALA A 92 5.16 -26.93 16.08
CA ALA A 92 4.30 -26.64 14.92
C ALA A 92 4.78 -27.37 13.66
N GLN A 93 6.09 -27.47 13.43
CA GLN A 93 6.66 -28.25 12.32
C GLN A 93 6.53 -29.77 12.51
N LEU A 94 6.74 -30.27 13.70
CA LEU A 94 6.62 -31.69 14.01
C LEU A 94 5.18 -32.17 13.94
N GLY A 95 4.20 -31.32 14.28
CA GLY A 95 2.77 -31.61 14.13
C GLY A 95 2.33 -31.84 12.69
N LYS A 96 2.99 -31.22 11.71
CA LYS A 96 2.69 -31.39 10.27
C LYS A 96 3.39 -32.57 9.60
N ASN A 97 4.49 -33.07 10.15
CA ASN A 97 5.18 -34.26 9.65
C ASN A 97 4.55 -35.54 10.22
N SER A 98 3.44 -35.87 9.72
CA SER A 98 2.40 -36.81 10.07
C SER A 98 2.73 -38.30 10.04
N ALA A 99 3.91 -38.69 10.42
CA ALA A 99 4.09 -40.06 10.92
C ALA A 99 3.44 -40.22 12.31
N LEU A 100 3.31 -39.13 13.07
CA LEU A 100 2.66 -39.10 14.41
C LEU A 100 1.14 -38.89 14.33
N GLU A 101 0.58 -38.27 13.29
CA GLU A 101 -0.88 -38.17 13.06
C GLU A 101 -1.53 -39.54 12.88
N LYS A 102 -0.78 -40.54 12.38
CA LYS A 102 -1.27 -41.93 12.23
C LYS A 102 -1.24 -42.74 13.53
N LEU A 103 -0.58 -42.26 14.56
CA LEU A 103 -0.42 -43.00 15.84
C LEU A 103 -1.28 -42.43 16.98
N GLY A 104 -1.92 -41.31 16.82
CA GLY A 104 -2.79 -40.77 17.87
C GLY A 104 -3.64 -39.63 17.37
N GLY A 105 -4.88 -39.90 17.14
CA GLY A 105 -5.92 -38.94 16.68
C GLY A 105 -6.25 -37.82 17.68
N ILE A 106 -5.23 -37.10 18.20
CA ILE A 106 -5.40 -36.06 19.23
C ILE A 106 -4.62 -34.76 18.89
N ALA A 107 -3.97 -34.64 17.74
CA ALA A 107 -3.39 -33.39 17.31
C ALA A 107 -4.36 -32.61 16.40
N GLY A 108 -5.59 -32.45 16.84
CA GLY A 108 -6.57 -31.56 16.24
C GLY A 108 -6.28 -30.09 16.54
N GLU A 109 -7.09 -29.21 15.97
CA GLU A 109 -7.06 -27.73 16.03
C GLU A 109 -6.69 -27.09 17.40
N SER A 110 -6.76 -27.82 18.51
CA SER A 110 -6.40 -27.37 19.84
C SER A 110 -4.90 -27.01 20.00
N GLY A 111 -3.99 -27.71 19.31
CA GLY A 111 -2.54 -27.51 19.50
C GLY A 111 -2.02 -26.13 19.08
N PHE A 112 -2.57 -25.55 18.01
CA PHE A 112 -2.17 -24.19 17.56
C PHE A 112 -2.77 -23.10 18.45
N SER A 113 -3.99 -23.30 18.92
CA SER A 113 -4.65 -22.38 19.85
C SER A 113 -3.83 -22.16 21.11
N ASP A 114 -3.44 -23.26 21.77
CA ASP A 114 -2.67 -23.22 23.01
C ASP A 114 -1.27 -22.63 22.80
N THR A 115 -0.70 -22.83 21.60
CA THR A 115 0.59 -22.25 21.23
C THR A 115 0.52 -20.73 21.12
N PHE A 116 -0.52 -20.18 20.49
CA PHE A 116 -0.69 -18.72 20.37
C PHE A 116 -1.02 -18.07 21.72
N ASP A 117 -1.78 -18.74 22.58
CA ASP A 117 -2.06 -18.25 23.94
C ASP A 117 -0.77 -18.19 24.79
N SER A 118 0.12 -19.20 24.66
CA SER A 118 1.44 -19.20 25.33
C SER A 118 2.35 -18.11 24.76
N LEU A 119 2.40 -17.95 23.45
CA LEU A 119 3.19 -16.88 22.80
C LEU A 119 2.70 -15.48 23.21
N GLN A 120 1.41 -15.27 23.31
CA GLN A 120 0.85 -14.00 23.78
C GLN A 120 1.38 -13.67 25.18
N GLN A 121 1.31 -14.62 26.11
CA GLN A 121 1.80 -14.44 27.48
C GLN A 121 3.31 -14.13 27.53
N GLU A 122 4.09 -14.76 26.66
CA GLU A 122 5.53 -14.51 26.56
C GLU A 122 5.81 -13.12 25.97
N LEU A 123 5.08 -12.70 24.94
CA LEU A 123 5.18 -11.38 24.31
C LEU A 123 4.84 -10.26 25.31
N GLU A 124 3.93 -10.50 26.24
CA GLU A 124 3.57 -9.53 27.28
C GLU A 124 4.71 -9.24 28.29
N ARG A 125 5.70 -10.13 28.37
CA ARG A 125 6.90 -9.92 29.21
C ARG A 125 7.94 -9.01 28.58
N LEU A 126 7.82 -8.69 27.29
CA LEU A 126 8.75 -7.79 26.60
C LEU A 126 8.70 -6.38 27.20
N PRO A 127 9.82 -5.63 27.23
CA PRO A 127 9.86 -4.29 27.80
C PRO A 127 9.00 -3.30 27.01
N LYS A 128 8.92 -3.46 25.66
CA LYS A 128 8.05 -2.67 24.79
C LYS A 128 6.79 -3.46 24.44
N LYS A 129 5.72 -2.75 24.09
CA LYS A 129 4.57 -3.35 23.42
C LYS A 129 5.01 -3.93 22.06
N VAL A 130 4.33 -4.94 21.57
CA VAL A 130 4.57 -5.51 20.24
C VAL A 130 3.54 -4.97 19.26
N LEU A 131 3.99 -4.59 18.07
CA LEU A 131 3.12 -4.16 16.98
C LEU A 131 3.34 -5.06 15.77
N LEU A 132 2.36 -5.91 15.48
CA LEU A 132 2.36 -6.76 14.28
C LEU A 132 1.77 -5.96 13.12
N ASN A 133 2.54 -5.76 12.07
CA ASN A 133 2.07 -5.09 10.85
C ASN A 133 1.97 -6.06 9.70
N PHE A 134 0.75 -6.31 9.24
CA PHE A 134 0.45 -7.13 8.07
C PHE A 134 0.24 -6.24 6.86
N GLU A 135 1.16 -6.31 5.90
CA GLU A 135 1.01 -5.58 4.63
C GLU A 135 0.35 -6.44 3.55
N ASP A 136 -0.30 -5.75 2.61
CA ASP A 136 -0.78 -6.34 1.35
C ASP A 136 -1.71 -7.57 1.52
N ILE A 137 -2.54 -7.60 2.59
CA ILE A 137 -3.52 -8.68 2.81
C ILE A 137 -4.43 -8.88 1.61
N ASP A 138 -4.77 -7.80 0.91
CA ASP A 138 -5.60 -7.80 -0.29
C ASP A 138 -4.95 -8.49 -1.51
N ARG A 139 -3.69 -8.90 -1.43
CA ARG A 139 -3.05 -9.73 -2.46
C ARG A 139 -3.26 -11.23 -2.26
N ILE A 140 -3.74 -11.64 -1.09
CA ILE A 140 -4.14 -13.02 -0.83
C ILE A 140 -5.50 -13.26 -1.47
N ARG A 141 -5.58 -14.27 -2.34
CA ARG A 141 -6.82 -14.59 -3.07
C ARG A 141 -7.80 -15.45 -2.27
N SER A 142 -7.32 -16.22 -1.30
CA SER A 142 -8.14 -17.08 -0.46
C SER A 142 -8.74 -16.28 0.69
N GLU A 143 -10.07 -16.19 0.72
CA GLU A 143 -10.81 -15.60 1.83
C GLU A 143 -10.56 -16.37 3.14
N GLU A 144 -10.50 -17.70 3.07
CA GLU A 144 -10.27 -18.56 4.23
C GLU A 144 -8.90 -18.30 4.89
N VAL A 145 -7.85 -18.10 4.08
CA VAL A 145 -6.51 -17.78 4.60
C VAL A 145 -6.52 -16.42 5.30
N ILE A 146 -7.19 -15.43 4.74
CA ILE A 146 -7.30 -14.11 5.37
C ILE A 146 -8.09 -14.20 6.68
N GLN A 147 -9.20 -14.93 6.70
CA GLN A 147 -9.99 -15.15 7.93
C GLN A 147 -9.14 -15.83 9.01
N LYS A 148 -8.31 -16.78 8.62
CA LYS A 148 -7.38 -17.47 9.53
C LYS A 148 -6.35 -16.50 10.12
N ILE A 149 -5.77 -15.61 9.30
CA ILE A 149 -4.86 -14.56 9.76
C ILE A 149 -5.57 -13.64 10.76
N PHE A 150 -6.81 -13.24 10.47
CA PHE A 150 -7.60 -12.41 11.38
C PHE A 150 -7.87 -13.12 12.71
N ALA A 151 -8.28 -14.40 12.67
CA ALA A 151 -8.56 -15.18 13.88
C ALA A 151 -7.30 -15.36 14.76
N ILE A 152 -6.13 -15.60 14.14
CA ILE A 152 -4.86 -15.67 14.88
C ILE A 152 -4.51 -14.31 15.48
N SER A 153 -4.71 -13.24 14.71
CA SER A 153 -4.43 -11.88 15.17
C SER A 153 -5.33 -11.46 16.32
N GLU A 154 -6.60 -11.85 16.29
CA GLU A 154 -7.54 -11.63 17.40
C GLU A 154 -7.09 -12.34 18.68
N LYS A 155 -6.57 -13.57 18.56
CA LYS A 155 -6.01 -14.29 19.71
C LYS A 155 -4.75 -13.65 20.28
N LEU A 156 -3.88 -13.14 19.43
CA LEU A 156 -2.63 -12.49 19.85
C LEU A 156 -2.85 -11.08 20.40
N ALA A 157 -3.90 -10.41 19.97
CA ALA A 157 -4.18 -9.03 20.33
C ALA A 157 -4.49 -8.88 21.84
N SER A 158 -3.78 -7.94 22.49
CA SER A 158 -3.95 -7.61 23.90
C SER A 158 -3.53 -6.16 24.16
N ASP A 159 -3.54 -5.72 25.41
CA ASP A 159 -3.03 -4.40 25.81
C ASP A 159 -1.53 -4.22 25.49
N ARG A 160 -0.81 -5.31 25.26
CA ARG A 160 0.63 -5.34 24.97
C ARG A 160 0.96 -5.75 23.54
N VAL A 161 0.07 -6.45 22.86
CA VAL A 161 0.24 -6.91 21.47
C VAL A 161 -0.81 -6.26 20.59
N HIS A 162 -0.39 -5.34 19.76
CA HIS A 162 -1.25 -4.62 18.83
C HIS A 162 -1.05 -5.12 17.40
N VAL A 163 -2.09 -5.01 16.60
CA VAL A 163 -2.10 -5.49 15.21
C VAL A 163 -2.55 -4.39 14.27
N VAL A 164 -1.80 -4.21 13.19
CA VAL A 164 -2.18 -3.33 12.09
C VAL A 164 -2.32 -4.13 10.80
N PHE A 165 -3.44 -3.96 10.12
CA PHE A 165 -3.69 -4.54 8.81
C PHE A 165 -3.67 -3.45 7.74
N GLN A 166 -2.85 -3.63 6.69
CA GLN A 166 -2.83 -2.74 5.54
C GLN A 166 -3.41 -3.43 4.32
N TYR A 167 -4.42 -2.82 3.70
CA TYR A 167 -5.12 -3.42 2.56
C TYR A 167 -5.78 -2.39 1.64
N ASN A 168 -6.14 -2.83 0.44
CA ASN A 168 -7.10 -2.17 -0.44
C ASN A 168 -8.45 -2.87 -0.26
N LYS A 169 -9.44 -2.18 0.33
CA LYS A 169 -10.76 -2.76 0.62
C LYS A 169 -11.44 -3.32 -0.63
N GLU A 170 -11.32 -2.62 -1.77
CA GLU A 170 -11.95 -3.03 -3.04
C GLU A 170 -11.31 -4.30 -3.65
N ALA A 171 -10.10 -4.66 -3.21
CA ALA A 171 -9.36 -5.82 -3.70
C ALA A 171 -9.42 -7.04 -2.77
N LEU A 172 -10.07 -6.94 -1.61
CA LEU A 172 -10.29 -8.08 -0.73
C LEU A 172 -11.19 -9.11 -1.41
N PRO A 173 -10.95 -10.42 -1.20
CA PRO A 173 -11.79 -11.46 -1.79
C PRO A 173 -13.13 -11.63 -1.05
N GLY A 174 -14.14 -12.08 -1.80
CA GLY A 174 -15.42 -12.56 -1.28
C GLY A 174 -16.14 -11.59 -0.36
N ARG A 175 -16.62 -12.09 0.76
CA ARG A 175 -17.40 -11.33 1.75
C ARG A 175 -16.59 -10.30 2.52
N LEU A 176 -15.26 -10.36 2.48
CA LEU A 176 -14.39 -9.38 3.16
C LEU A 176 -14.50 -7.98 2.54
N GLN A 177 -15.10 -7.82 1.35
CA GLN A 177 -15.45 -6.51 0.78
C GLN A 177 -16.64 -5.87 1.49
N GLU A 178 -17.51 -6.66 2.09
CA GLU A 178 -18.67 -6.18 2.83
C GLU A 178 -18.21 -5.50 4.13
N LYS A 179 -18.70 -4.29 4.36
CA LYS A 179 -18.28 -3.48 5.50
C LYS A 179 -18.55 -4.20 6.84
N GLU A 180 -19.76 -4.68 7.01
CA GLU A 180 -20.20 -5.31 8.27
C GLU A 180 -19.44 -6.61 8.56
N TYR A 181 -19.08 -7.36 7.51
CA TYR A 181 -18.33 -8.59 7.67
C TYR A 181 -16.87 -8.34 8.02
N LEU A 182 -16.25 -7.34 7.40
CA LEU A 182 -14.87 -6.95 7.70
C LEU A 182 -14.74 -6.33 9.11
N GLU A 183 -15.71 -5.53 9.53
CA GLU A 183 -15.73 -4.90 10.87
C GLU A 183 -15.73 -5.91 12.02
N LYS A 184 -16.17 -7.15 11.77
CA LYS A 184 -16.07 -8.24 12.75
C LYS A 184 -14.61 -8.52 13.15
N TYR A 185 -13.68 -8.44 12.21
CA TYR A 185 -12.27 -8.76 12.41
C TYR A 185 -11.41 -7.53 12.61
N VAL A 186 -11.77 -6.45 11.94
CA VAL A 186 -11.03 -5.19 11.96
C VAL A 186 -12.00 -4.06 12.30
N PRO A 187 -12.33 -3.89 13.60
CA PRO A 187 -13.39 -2.97 14.02
C PRO A 187 -13.04 -1.50 13.79
N PHE A 188 -11.76 -1.15 13.81
CA PHE A 188 -11.31 0.22 13.65
C PHE A 188 -10.52 0.38 12.36
N ASN A 189 -11.14 1.05 11.39
CA ASN A 189 -10.59 1.22 10.05
C ASN A 189 -10.36 2.70 9.74
N VAL A 190 -9.16 3.03 9.26
CA VAL A 190 -8.82 4.37 8.79
C VAL A 190 -8.58 4.32 7.29
N GLY A 191 -9.48 4.97 6.55
CA GLY A 191 -9.27 5.25 5.13
C GLY A 191 -8.28 6.39 4.97
N LEU A 192 -7.24 6.21 4.15
CA LEU A 192 -6.28 7.27 3.91
C LEU A 192 -6.85 8.33 2.97
N THR A 193 -6.61 9.57 3.32
CA THR A 193 -6.92 10.71 2.46
C THR A 193 -6.09 10.62 1.18
N PRO A 194 -6.71 10.68 -0.01
CA PRO A 194 -5.99 10.69 -1.27
C PRO A 194 -5.02 11.87 -1.36
N ILE A 195 -3.83 11.61 -1.87
CA ILE A 195 -2.82 12.65 -2.09
C ILE A 195 -3.17 13.37 -3.39
N SER A 196 -3.17 14.70 -3.38
CA SER A 196 -3.47 15.48 -4.56
C SER A 196 -2.40 15.35 -5.64
N PHE A 197 -2.81 15.46 -6.92
CA PHE A 197 -1.88 15.46 -8.04
C PHE A 197 -0.83 16.56 -7.88
N ALA A 198 -1.23 17.77 -7.47
CA ALA A 198 -0.33 18.89 -7.24
C ALA A 198 0.74 18.59 -6.16
N SER A 199 0.35 17.93 -5.05
CA SER A 199 1.30 17.52 -4.01
C SER A 199 2.32 16.50 -4.52
N LEU A 200 1.88 15.55 -5.35
CA LEU A 200 2.76 14.55 -5.96
C LEU A 200 3.69 15.18 -7.01
N VAL A 201 3.16 16.06 -7.87
CA VAL A 201 3.97 16.81 -8.82
C VAL A 201 5.04 17.62 -8.08
N GLY A 202 4.66 18.34 -7.02
CA GLY A 202 5.60 19.08 -6.21
C GLY A 202 6.75 18.24 -5.67
N TYR A 203 6.42 17.10 -5.10
CA TYR A 203 7.39 16.16 -4.55
C TYR A 203 8.34 15.57 -5.60
N PHE A 204 7.81 15.07 -6.70
CA PHE A 204 8.64 14.46 -7.74
C PHE A 204 9.41 15.49 -8.57
N TRP A 205 8.87 16.70 -8.72
CA TRP A 205 9.58 17.81 -9.35
C TRP A 205 10.92 18.07 -8.68
N ASP A 206 10.91 18.24 -7.36
CA ASP A 206 12.12 18.49 -6.57
C ASP A 206 13.04 17.26 -6.58
N ARG A 207 12.47 16.05 -6.45
CA ARG A 207 13.22 14.79 -6.44
C ARG A 207 13.93 14.50 -7.77
N PHE A 208 13.31 14.86 -8.88
CA PHE A 208 13.86 14.65 -10.22
C PHE A 208 14.66 15.84 -10.74
N GLU A 209 14.83 16.89 -9.95
CA GLU A 209 15.60 18.10 -10.32
C GLU A 209 15.11 18.69 -11.66
N MET A 210 13.79 18.93 -11.76
CA MET A 210 13.15 19.35 -13.01
C MET A 210 13.22 20.86 -13.27
N ASP A 211 13.80 21.67 -12.40
CA ASP A 211 13.83 23.13 -12.51
C ASP A 211 14.53 23.67 -13.76
N GLY A 212 15.42 22.87 -14.37
CA GLY A 212 16.11 23.22 -15.62
C GLY A 212 15.31 22.97 -16.91
N LEU A 213 14.10 22.38 -16.81
CA LEU A 213 13.29 22.06 -17.98
C LEU A 213 12.52 23.28 -18.50
N PRO A 214 12.22 23.34 -19.81
CA PRO A 214 11.39 24.39 -20.40
C PRO A 214 9.89 24.22 -20.04
N LEU A 215 9.61 23.86 -18.80
CA LEU A 215 8.29 23.56 -18.27
C LEU A 215 8.19 24.16 -16.86
N LYS A 216 7.03 24.68 -16.50
CA LYS A 216 6.81 25.28 -15.18
C LYS A 216 6.09 24.30 -14.25
N LYS A 217 6.59 24.13 -13.02
CA LYS A 217 5.97 23.33 -11.98
C LYS A 217 4.50 23.66 -11.75
N ASP A 218 4.17 24.97 -11.70
CA ASP A 218 2.81 25.44 -11.48
C ASP A 218 1.87 25.11 -12.64
N ALA A 219 2.38 25.15 -13.88
CA ALA A 219 1.58 24.76 -15.05
C ALA A 219 1.15 23.29 -14.96
N LEU A 220 2.06 22.37 -14.58
CA LEU A 220 1.72 20.96 -14.36
C LEU A 220 0.76 20.76 -13.20
N SER A 221 0.96 21.47 -12.11
CA SER A 221 0.08 21.39 -10.94
C SER A 221 -1.34 21.85 -11.26
N LEU A 222 -1.48 22.88 -12.08
CA LEU A 222 -2.77 23.40 -12.55
C LEU A 222 -3.49 22.46 -13.52
N ILE A 223 -2.77 21.72 -14.36
CA ILE A 223 -3.35 20.71 -15.27
C ILE A 223 -4.17 19.67 -14.50
N GLY A 224 -3.72 19.32 -13.29
CA GLY A 224 -4.45 18.37 -12.43
C GLY A 224 -5.63 18.96 -11.64
N VAL A 225 -5.72 20.29 -11.54
CA VAL A 225 -6.75 20.99 -10.73
C VAL A 225 -7.79 21.69 -11.62
N THR A 226 -7.34 22.33 -12.68
CA THR A 226 -8.25 22.87 -13.68
C THR A 226 -8.65 21.71 -14.57
N ARG A 227 -9.95 21.43 -14.65
CA ARG A 227 -10.48 20.75 -15.83
C ARG A 227 -9.84 21.47 -17.01
N PRO A 228 -8.98 20.83 -17.83
CA PRO A 228 -8.51 21.47 -19.05
C PRO A 228 -9.79 21.98 -19.71
N SER A 229 -9.87 23.28 -19.96
CA SER A 229 -11.10 23.78 -20.53
C SER A 229 -11.33 22.97 -21.79
N TYR A 230 -12.44 22.29 -21.86
CA TYR A 230 -12.82 21.38 -22.94
C TYR A 230 -12.53 22.01 -24.32
N GLU A 231 -12.60 23.32 -24.40
CA GLU A 231 -12.33 24.11 -25.61
C GLU A 231 -10.86 23.99 -26.05
N THR A 232 -9.91 23.94 -25.12
CA THR A 232 -8.46 23.83 -25.46
C THR A 232 -8.07 22.42 -25.93
N LEU A 233 -8.64 21.39 -25.34
CA LEU A 233 -8.43 20.00 -25.77
C LEU A 233 -9.25 19.68 -27.03
N ASN A 234 -10.47 20.14 -27.15
CA ASN A 234 -11.30 19.96 -28.35
C ASN A 234 -10.75 20.68 -29.57
N SER A 235 -10.24 21.90 -29.43
CA SER A 235 -9.62 22.63 -30.54
C SER A 235 -8.31 21.99 -30.99
N ALA A 236 -7.55 21.41 -30.06
CA ALA A 236 -6.27 20.74 -30.37
C ALA A 236 -6.43 19.29 -30.85
N VAL A 237 -7.47 18.57 -30.44
CA VAL A 237 -7.55 17.11 -30.57
C VAL A 237 -8.85 16.59 -31.16
N GLY A 238 -9.88 17.44 -31.32
CA GLY A 238 -11.17 17.06 -31.94
C GLY A 238 -11.90 15.93 -31.21
N LEU A 239 -11.76 15.84 -29.87
CA LEU A 239 -12.46 14.88 -29.03
C LEU A 239 -13.87 15.41 -28.67
N ASP A 240 -14.89 14.57 -28.82
CA ASP A 240 -16.26 14.91 -28.50
C ASP A 240 -16.46 15.21 -27.00
N ALA A 241 -17.11 16.31 -26.72
CA ALA A 241 -17.11 17.07 -25.46
C ALA A 241 -17.78 16.44 -24.22
N LYS A 242 -17.95 15.14 -24.11
CA LYS A 242 -18.71 14.54 -22.99
C LYS A 242 -17.88 13.85 -21.89
N ALA A 243 -16.59 13.62 -22.08
CA ALA A 243 -15.76 12.98 -21.05
C ALA A 243 -15.26 14.01 -20.03
N SER A 244 -15.68 13.93 -18.79
CA SER A 244 -15.07 14.69 -17.69
C SER A 244 -13.78 14.02 -17.28
N PHE A 245 -12.64 14.68 -17.49
CA PHE A 245 -11.34 14.18 -17.01
C PHE A 245 -11.25 14.38 -15.50
N ASP A 246 -11.70 13.40 -14.73
CA ASP A 246 -11.53 13.40 -13.29
C ASP A 246 -10.25 12.64 -12.91
N LEU A 247 -9.19 13.40 -12.62
CA LEU A 247 -7.92 12.84 -12.17
C LEU A 247 -7.97 12.31 -10.74
N THR A 248 -8.91 12.77 -9.91
CA THR A 248 -8.89 12.46 -8.47
C THR A 248 -8.98 10.96 -8.18
N SER A 249 -9.76 10.22 -8.96
CA SER A 249 -9.91 8.78 -8.82
C SER A 249 -8.76 7.98 -9.45
N LEU A 250 -7.99 8.58 -10.36
CA LEU A 250 -6.95 7.93 -11.17
C LEU A 250 -5.54 8.17 -10.63
N VAL A 251 -5.36 9.18 -9.76
CA VAL A 251 -4.06 9.56 -9.21
C VAL A 251 -3.51 8.46 -8.30
N SER A 252 -2.29 8.06 -8.56
CA SER A 252 -1.49 7.26 -7.64
C SER A 252 -0.04 7.73 -7.67
N ILE A 253 0.67 7.56 -6.57
CA ILE A 253 2.10 7.95 -6.45
C ILE A 253 2.91 7.37 -7.61
N ARG A 254 2.74 6.08 -7.90
CA ARG A 254 3.48 5.37 -8.96
C ARG A 254 3.16 5.91 -10.36
N LYS A 255 1.89 6.19 -10.65
CA LYS A 255 1.50 6.75 -11.96
C LYS A 255 2.08 8.15 -12.15
N VAL A 256 2.01 9.01 -11.14
CA VAL A 256 2.59 10.36 -11.22
C VAL A 256 4.10 10.30 -11.34
N GLN A 257 4.75 9.40 -10.62
CA GLN A 257 6.18 9.15 -10.76
C GLN A 257 6.55 8.82 -12.22
N PHE A 258 5.95 7.77 -12.78
CA PHE A 258 6.25 7.35 -14.17
C PHE A 258 5.95 8.45 -15.19
N TYR A 259 4.85 9.17 -15.00
CA TYR A 259 4.50 10.30 -15.84
C TYR A 259 5.61 11.37 -15.85
N LEU A 260 6.08 11.80 -14.69
CA LEU A 260 7.10 12.85 -14.58
C LEU A 260 8.49 12.36 -15.01
N GLU A 261 8.82 11.09 -14.77
CA GLU A 261 10.04 10.47 -15.30
C GLU A 261 10.04 10.51 -16.83
N GLU A 262 8.93 10.15 -17.48
CA GLU A 262 8.82 10.18 -18.94
C GLU A 262 8.86 11.62 -19.49
N VAL A 263 8.19 12.57 -18.83
CA VAL A 263 8.29 14.00 -19.18
C VAL A 263 9.74 14.47 -19.12
N LYS A 264 10.46 14.16 -18.04
CA LYS A 264 11.88 14.52 -17.90
C LYS A 264 12.71 13.92 -19.03
N VAL A 265 12.60 12.62 -19.24
CA VAL A 265 13.38 11.91 -20.27
C VAL A 265 13.15 12.53 -21.64
N LEU A 266 11.92 12.75 -22.05
CA LEU A 266 11.63 13.32 -23.39
C LEU A 266 12.14 14.74 -23.55
N LEU A 267 12.07 15.56 -22.51
CA LEU A 267 12.52 16.96 -22.60
C LEU A 267 14.05 17.10 -22.43
N THR A 268 14.76 16.09 -21.91
CA THR A 268 16.22 16.15 -21.73
C THR A 268 17.00 15.35 -22.77
N SER A 269 16.46 14.26 -23.28
CA SER A 269 17.20 13.34 -24.18
C SER A 269 17.32 13.83 -25.63
N ASN A 270 16.52 14.82 -26.04
CA ASN A 270 16.57 15.38 -27.37
C ASN A 270 16.37 16.89 -27.34
N GLU A 271 17.49 17.64 -27.32
CA GLU A 271 17.47 19.11 -27.29
C GLU A 271 16.76 19.73 -28.49
N GLU A 272 16.86 19.13 -29.67
CA GLU A 272 16.22 19.62 -30.87
C GLU A 272 14.69 19.46 -30.78
N PHE A 273 14.24 18.29 -30.30
CA PHE A 273 12.83 18.05 -30.02
C PHE A 273 12.29 19.01 -28.96
N ALA A 274 13.03 19.21 -27.88
CA ALA A 274 12.62 20.11 -26.80
C ALA A 274 12.55 21.59 -27.27
N ARG A 275 13.38 22.00 -28.23
CA ARG A 275 13.33 23.36 -28.82
C ARG A 275 12.20 23.52 -29.84
N GLN A 276 11.85 22.50 -30.58
CA GLN A 276 10.83 22.51 -31.63
C GLN A 276 9.43 22.26 -31.10
N THR A 277 9.29 21.67 -29.92
CA THR A 277 8.02 21.24 -29.36
C THR A 277 7.67 22.07 -28.13
N ASN A 278 6.39 22.40 -27.97
CA ASN A 278 5.92 23.02 -26.75
C ASN A 278 5.93 21.99 -25.61
N ALA A 279 6.73 22.23 -24.58
CA ALA A 279 6.90 21.35 -23.43
C ALA A 279 5.59 21.08 -22.67
N GLU A 280 4.69 22.06 -22.62
CA GLU A 280 3.37 21.90 -22.00
C GLU A 280 2.50 20.93 -22.81
N THR A 281 2.58 21.00 -24.15
CA THR A 281 1.87 20.06 -25.04
C THR A 281 2.38 18.63 -24.85
N VAL A 282 3.71 18.44 -24.74
CA VAL A 282 4.30 17.13 -24.45
C VAL A 282 3.78 16.61 -23.11
N ALA A 283 3.85 17.44 -22.07
CA ALA A 283 3.38 17.05 -20.74
C ALA A 283 1.88 16.69 -20.75
N MET A 284 1.05 17.42 -21.51
CA MET A 284 -0.38 17.13 -21.65
C MET A 284 -0.64 15.80 -22.36
N VAL A 285 0.04 15.54 -23.47
CA VAL A 285 -0.09 14.27 -24.22
C VAL A 285 0.32 13.08 -23.33
N LEU A 286 1.42 13.21 -22.59
CA LEU A 286 1.85 12.18 -21.64
C LEU A 286 0.88 12.01 -20.47
N LEU A 287 0.27 13.08 -20.00
CA LEU A 287 -0.78 12.98 -18.98
C LEU A 287 -1.95 12.15 -19.50
N ILE A 288 -2.41 12.40 -20.71
CA ILE A 288 -3.48 11.62 -21.34
C ILE A 288 -3.04 10.15 -21.46
N LYS A 289 -1.82 9.89 -21.93
CA LYS A 289 -1.26 8.55 -22.06
C LYS A 289 -1.27 7.76 -20.72
N HIS A 290 -0.85 8.38 -19.63
CA HIS A 290 -0.72 7.71 -18.35
C HIS A 290 -2.03 7.55 -17.58
N PHE A 291 -2.94 8.50 -17.71
CA PHE A 291 -4.14 8.54 -16.88
C PHE A 291 -5.43 8.23 -17.67
N PHE A 292 -5.47 8.47 -18.96
CA PHE A 292 -6.65 8.37 -19.83
C PHE A 292 -6.35 7.49 -21.06
N ARG A 293 -6.17 6.20 -20.84
CA ARG A 293 -5.70 5.26 -21.88
C ARG A 293 -6.65 5.14 -23.08
N GLU A 294 -7.96 5.19 -22.85
CA GLU A 294 -8.97 5.08 -23.92
C GLU A 294 -8.95 6.32 -24.81
N GLU A 295 -8.85 7.48 -24.19
CA GLU A 295 -8.74 8.77 -24.89
C GLU A 295 -7.42 8.86 -25.65
N TYR A 296 -6.33 8.36 -25.08
CA TYR A 296 -5.04 8.28 -25.77
C TYR A 296 -5.10 7.38 -27.00
N ALA A 297 -5.72 6.20 -26.90
CA ALA A 297 -5.92 5.30 -28.02
C ALA A 297 -6.80 5.91 -29.12
N ALA A 298 -7.85 6.62 -28.73
CA ALA A 298 -8.71 7.37 -29.67
C ALA A 298 -7.95 8.49 -30.39
N LEU A 299 -7.04 9.16 -29.67
CA LEU A 299 -6.18 10.19 -30.21
C LEU A 299 -5.21 9.60 -31.24
N GLN A 300 -4.58 8.48 -30.93
CA GLN A 300 -3.70 7.76 -31.86
C GLN A 300 -4.45 7.29 -33.12
N ALA A 301 -5.69 6.82 -32.98
CA ALA A 301 -6.48 6.33 -34.11
C ALA A 301 -6.95 7.47 -35.07
N LYS A 302 -7.17 8.68 -34.56
CA LYS A 302 -7.62 9.83 -35.35
C LYS A 302 -6.47 10.56 -36.05
N THR A 303 -5.25 10.48 -35.55
CA THR A 303 -4.07 11.09 -36.14
C THR A 303 -3.43 10.15 -37.16
N SER A 304 -3.96 10.13 -38.37
CA SER A 304 -3.24 9.68 -39.58
C SER A 304 -2.30 10.81 -40.00
N PRO A 305 -1.10 10.59 -40.40
CA PRO A 305 0.11 10.24 -39.67
C PRO A 305 0.88 11.48 -39.21
N LEU A 306 0.40 12.23 -38.28
CA LEU A 306 1.29 13.03 -37.45
C LEU A 306 2.12 12.02 -36.67
N ARG A 307 3.37 11.86 -37.08
CA ARG A 307 4.35 11.03 -36.41
C ARG A 307 4.48 11.51 -34.95
N ILE A 308 3.58 11.04 -34.11
CA ILE A 308 3.85 11.00 -32.68
C ILE A 308 4.98 9.99 -32.61
N PHE A 309 6.19 10.44 -32.32
CA PHE A 309 7.34 9.59 -32.12
C PHE A 309 7.04 8.67 -30.95
N VAL A 310 6.52 7.49 -31.24
CA VAL A 310 6.46 6.38 -30.34
C VAL A 310 7.87 5.81 -30.36
N PHE A 311 8.64 6.09 -29.34
CA PHE A 311 9.83 5.30 -29.07
C PHE A 311 9.34 3.93 -28.60
N GLU A 312 9.51 2.92 -29.45
CA GLU A 312 9.46 1.52 -29.06
C GLU A 312 10.60 1.17 -28.08
#